data_720ef7de3c8973589198ada14e51f992
#
_entry.id   720ef7de3c8973589198ada14e51f992
#
_cell.length_a   1.000
_cell.length_b   1.000
_cell.length_c   1.000
_cell.angle_alpha   90.00
_cell.angle_beta   90.00
_cell.angle_gamma   90.00
#
_symmetry.space_group_name_H-M   'P 1'
#
loop_
_entity.id
_entity.type
_entity.pdbx_description
1 polymer ?
#
loop_
_entity_poly.entity_id
_entity_poly.type
_entity_poly.pdbx_seq_one_letter_code
_entity_poly.pdbx_strand_id
1 'polypeptide(L)'
;MRGILIYDTAGKRRNEWFISRLIESAKIRGCELELVIYEDGVKEPLTPPPDFAIVRTIRPELNKMLEELGIVTFNNHVTSRVANDKWQTAVTARELGIEIMDTAPLGSYEADSFEYPLVLKAVDGHGGNEVFLVNNPEEARDIASANTDKRFILQRLCNEPGVDMRVYVMGEKIVAATKRISKTDFRSNFSLGGIAEIDAPTDDMISTINKLHTALDFDFVGVDFIRNGGRWVLNEIEDVVGTRMLYSLTDIDAADKYIEYILGKLKEKLCTTN
;
A
#
# COMPACT_ATOMS: atom_id res chain seq x y z
N MET A 1 -13.57 -23.46 5.76
CA MET A 1 -12.35 -22.66 5.96
C MET A 1 -12.57 -21.69 7.10
N ARG A 2 -11.54 -21.49 7.92
CA ARG A 2 -11.51 -20.51 8.98
C ARG A 2 -10.34 -19.53 8.75
N GLY A 3 -10.65 -18.25 8.65
CA GLY A 3 -9.67 -17.18 8.51
C GLY A 3 -9.66 -16.25 9.70
N ILE A 4 -8.61 -15.45 9.83
CA ILE A 4 -8.54 -14.32 10.75
C ILE A 4 -8.34 -13.02 9.98
N LEU A 5 -8.96 -11.96 10.50
CA LEU A 5 -8.82 -10.59 10.01
C LEU A 5 -8.10 -9.78 11.08
N ILE A 6 -6.89 -9.32 10.80
CA ILE A 6 -6.04 -8.68 11.79
C ILE A 6 -5.99 -7.17 11.58
N TYR A 7 -6.29 -6.43 12.65
CA TYR A 7 -6.15 -4.98 12.74
C TYR A 7 -5.47 -4.60 14.05
N ASP A 8 -4.85 -3.43 14.11
CA ASP A 8 -4.59 -2.74 15.37
C ASP A 8 -5.83 -1.97 15.84
N THR A 9 -5.83 -1.51 17.10
CA THR A 9 -6.97 -0.77 17.69
C THR A 9 -7.32 0.49 16.89
N ALA A 10 -6.34 1.23 16.42
CA ALA A 10 -6.56 2.46 15.64
C ALA A 10 -7.13 2.14 14.25
N GLY A 11 -6.59 1.13 13.58
CA GLY A 11 -7.06 0.63 12.29
C GLY A 11 -8.49 0.09 12.37
N LYS A 12 -8.83 -0.66 13.42
CA LYS A 12 -10.20 -1.12 13.67
C LYS A 12 -11.17 0.06 13.71
N ARG A 13 -10.90 1.08 14.53
CA ARG A 13 -11.78 2.25 14.68
C ARG A 13 -12.02 2.99 13.35
N ARG A 14 -10.98 3.10 12.53
CA ARG A 14 -11.07 3.78 11.23
C ARG A 14 -11.80 2.97 10.15
N ASN A 15 -11.89 1.65 10.29
CA ASN A 15 -12.34 0.74 9.23
C ASN A 15 -13.49 -0.19 9.66
N GLU A 16 -14.24 0.13 10.73
CA GLU A 16 -15.32 -0.73 11.27
C GLU A 16 -16.31 -1.19 10.20
N TRP A 17 -16.69 -0.28 9.30
CA TRP A 17 -17.60 -0.60 8.21
C TRP A 17 -16.97 -1.65 7.25
N PHE A 18 -15.71 -1.46 6.83
CA PHE A 18 -15.03 -2.39 5.91
C PHE A 18 -14.79 -3.76 6.57
N ILE A 19 -14.47 -3.78 7.86
CA ILE A 19 -14.35 -5.00 8.66
C ILE A 19 -15.66 -5.78 8.63
N SER A 20 -16.79 -5.11 8.91
CA SER A 20 -18.11 -5.73 8.90
C SER A 20 -18.46 -6.31 7.52
N ARG A 21 -18.14 -5.60 6.44
CA ARG A 21 -18.37 -6.08 5.06
C ARG A 21 -17.52 -7.31 4.73
N LEU A 22 -16.24 -7.34 5.13
CA LEU A 22 -15.37 -8.52 4.94
C LEU A 22 -15.93 -9.75 5.66
N ILE A 23 -16.33 -9.60 6.93
CA ILE A 23 -16.88 -10.70 7.73
C ILE A 23 -18.20 -11.19 7.13
N GLU A 24 -19.09 -10.28 6.73
CA GLU A 24 -20.38 -10.62 6.09
C GLU A 24 -20.16 -11.37 4.77
N SER A 25 -19.26 -10.87 3.92
CA SER A 25 -18.94 -11.50 2.63
C SER A 25 -18.34 -12.90 2.80
N ALA A 26 -17.46 -13.09 3.79
CA ALA A 26 -16.90 -14.39 4.14
C ALA A 26 -18.01 -15.36 4.57
N LYS A 27 -18.90 -14.91 5.46
CA LYS A 27 -20.04 -15.71 5.97
C LYS A 27 -20.98 -16.17 4.84
N ILE A 28 -21.32 -15.27 3.91
CA ILE A 28 -22.18 -15.61 2.74
C ILE A 28 -21.54 -16.74 1.91
N ARG A 29 -20.21 -16.79 1.85
CA ARG A 29 -19.45 -17.82 1.11
C ARG A 29 -19.08 -19.06 1.92
N GLY A 30 -19.68 -19.20 3.12
CA GLY A 30 -19.43 -20.36 4.00
C GLY A 30 -18.03 -20.38 4.61
N CYS A 31 -17.38 -19.23 4.76
CA CYS A 31 -16.11 -19.05 5.42
C CYS A 31 -16.29 -18.31 6.74
N GLU A 32 -15.70 -18.84 7.82
CA GLU A 32 -15.61 -18.14 9.09
C GLU A 32 -14.44 -17.17 9.06
N LEU A 33 -14.68 -15.88 9.35
CA LEU A 33 -13.65 -14.85 9.41
C LEU A 33 -13.74 -14.13 10.77
N GLU A 34 -12.75 -14.38 11.63
CA GLU A 34 -12.70 -13.84 12.98
C GLU A 34 -11.84 -12.57 13.03
N LEU A 35 -12.35 -11.50 13.66
CA LEU A 35 -11.57 -10.29 13.90
C LEU A 35 -10.62 -10.47 15.07
N VAL A 36 -9.32 -10.29 14.84
CA VAL A 36 -8.27 -10.30 15.85
C VAL A 36 -7.66 -8.90 15.96
N ILE A 37 -7.61 -8.35 17.17
CA ILE A 37 -6.90 -7.09 17.44
C ILE A 37 -5.49 -7.43 17.88
N TYR A 38 -4.53 -7.01 17.07
CA TYR A 38 -3.10 -7.21 17.34
C TYR A 38 -2.50 -5.94 17.95
N GLU A 39 -1.97 -6.07 19.16
CA GLU A 39 -1.20 -5.04 19.86
C GLU A 39 0.23 -5.54 20.09
N ASP A 40 1.19 -4.64 20.18
CA ASP A 40 2.58 -4.98 20.41
C ASP A 40 2.73 -5.78 21.72
N GLY A 41 3.28 -6.98 21.61
CA GLY A 41 3.52 -7.88 22.73
C GLY A 41 2.43 -8.91 23.02
N VAL A 42 1.27 -8.86 22.37
CA VAL A 42 0.26 -9.93 22.48
C VAL A 42 0.71 -11.11 21.62
N LYS A 43 1.11 -12.19 22.28
CA LYS A 43 1.56 -13.45 21.65
C LYS A 43 0.65 -14.59 22.11
N GLU A 44 -0.66 -14.47 21.91
CA GLU A 44 -1.52 -15.62 22.13
C GLU A 44 -1.41 -16.60 20.95
N PRO A 45 -1.18 -17.89 21.22
CA PRO A 45 -1.15 -18.89 20.17
C PRO A 45 -2.55 -18.98 19.53
N LEU A 46 -2.60 -18.87 18.21
CA LEU A 46 -3.83 -19.07 17.44
C LEU A 46 -4.22 -20.55 17.49
N THR A 47 -5.14 -20.92 18.37
CA THR A 47 -5.54 -22.32 18.60
C THR A 47 -7.06 -22.49 18.42
N PRO A 48 -7.50 -23.32 17.47
CA PRO A 48 -6.74 -23.96 16.41
C PRO A 48 -6.15 -22.96 15.40
N PRO A 49 -5.07 -23.29 14.66
CA PRO A 49 -4.52 -22.40 13.68
C PRO A 49 -5.54 -22.12 12.57
N PRO A 50 -5.63 -20.86 12.06
CA PRO A 50 -6.49 -20.54 10.94
C PRO A 50 -5.88 -21.03 9.61
N ASP A 51 -6.71 -21.24 8.61
CA ASP A 51 -6.27 -21.60 7.26
C ASP A 51 -5.56 -20.41 6.57
N PHE A 52 -5.96 -19.18 6.91
CA PHE A 52 -5.39 -17.95 6.34
C PHE A 52 -5.58 -16.74 7.26
N ALA A 53 -4.81 -15.68 6.98
CA ALA A 53 -4.91 -14.40 7.66
C ALA A 53 -4.99 -13.24 6.67
N ILE A 54 -5.97 -12.35 6.83
CA ILE A 54 -6.03 -11.05 6.16
C ILE A 54 -5.38 -10.04 7.11
N VAL A 55 -4.16 -9.60 6.81
CA VAL A 55 -3.42 -8.67 7.65
C VAL A 55 -3.66 -7.25 7.19
N ARG A 56 -4.34 -6.45 8.02
CA ARG A 56 -4.71 -5.06 7.74
C ARG A 56 -4.07 -4.10 8.74
N THR A 57 -2.91 -4.47 9.24
CA THR A 57 -2.00 -3.62 10.03
C THR A 57 -0.61 -3.68 9.41
N ILE A 58 0.13 -2.58 9.50
CA ILE A 58 1.46 -2.44 8.88
C ILE A 58 2.50 -3.07 9.80
N ARG A 59 2.68 -4.38 9.68
CA ARG A 59 3.58 -5.21 10.49
C ARG A 59 4.15 -6.35 9.63
N PRO A 60 5.16 -6.11 8.76
CA PRO A 60 5.72 -7.17 7.92
C PRO A 60 6.25 -8.38 8.70
N GLU A 61 6.74 -8.15 9.92
CA GLU A 61 7.23 -9.20 10.82
C GLU A 61 6.09 -10.12 11.28
N LEU A 62 4.88 -9.59 11.47
CA LEU A 62 3.70 -10.38 11.77
C LEU A 62 3.32 -11.28 10.59
N ASN A 63 3.30 -10.73 9.36
CA ASN A 63 3.03 -11.53 8.16
C ASN A 63 4.05 -12.68 8.06
N LYS A 64 5.36 -12.38 8.23
CA LYS A 64 6.41 -13.39 8.20
C LYS A 64 6.24 -14.46 9.26
N MET A 65 5.93 -14.09 10.50
CA MET A 65 5.68 -15.03 11.59
C MET A 65 4.51 -15.97 11.28
N LEU A 66 3.41 -15.44 10.73
CA LEU A 66 2.24 -16.25 10.36
C LEU A 66 2.59 -17.23 9.23
N GLU A 67 3.34 -16.80 8.23
CA GLU A 67 3.80 -17.64 7.12
C GLU A 67 4.74 -18.77 7.61
N GLU A 68 5.64 -18.49 8.55
CA GLU A 68 6.50 -19.49 9.19
C GLU A 68 5.70 -20.55 9.99
N LEU A 69 4.51 -20.19 10.45
CA LEU A 69 3.54 -21.13 11.07
C LEU A 69 2.69 -21.88 10.05
N GLY A 70 2.92 -21.67 8.74
CA GLY A 70 2.17 -22.30 7.65
C GLY A 70 0.83 -21.64 7.34
N ILE A 71 0.54 -20.46 7.91
CA ILE A 71 -0.69 -19.70 7.67
C ILE A 71 -0.49 -18.83 6.42
N VAL A 72 -1.39 -18.95 5.45
CA VAL A 72 -1.34 -18.10 4.23
C VAL A 72 -1.76 -16.69 4.59
N THR A 73 -0.90 -15.70 4.33
CA THR A 73 -1.19 -14.28 4.58
C THR A 73 -1.62 -13.55 3.31
N PHE A 74 -2.49 -12.56 3.46
CA PHE A 74 -2.97 -11.64 2.43
C PHE A 74 -2.81 -10.19 2.90
N ASN A 75 -1.80 -9.42 2.41
CA ASN A 75 -0.71 -9.79 1.49
C ASN A 75 0.40 -10.60 2.21
N ASN A 76 1.36 -11.13 1.42
CA ASN A 76 2.54 -11.80 1.94
C ASN A 76 3.53 -10.80 2.60
N HIS A 77 4.51 -11.33 3.39
CA HIS A 77 5.46 -10.49 4.13
C HIS A 77 6.39 -9.68 3.22
N VAL A 78 6.73 -10.17 2.03
CA VAL A 78 7.60 -9.46 1.08
C VAL A 78 6.88 -8.21 0.56
N THR A 79 5.63 -8.38 0.13
CA THR A 79 4.77 -7.26 -0.29
C THR A 79 4.61 -6.25 0.84
N SER A 80 4.25 -6.71 2.05
CA SER A 80 4.05 -5.82 3.20
C SER A 80 5.32 -5.01 3.51
N ARG A 81 6.49 -5.63 3.48
CA ARG A 81 7.78 -4.96 3.71
C ARG A 81 8.11 -3.92 2.64
N VAL A 82 7.96 -4.27 1.36
CA VAL A 82 8.32 -3.38 0.25
C VAL A 82 7.34 -2.21 0.15
N ALA A 83 6.04 -2.48 0.24
CA ALA A 83 5.00 -1.47 0.08
C ALA A 83 4.96 -0.45 1.23
N ASN A 84 5.34 -0.84 2.45
CA ASN A 84 5.31 0.05 3.61
C ASN A 84 6.65 0.74 3.90
N ASP A 85 7.64 0.60 3.02
CA ASP A 85 8.93 1.30 3.08
C ASP A 85 9.23 1.95 1.72
N LYS A 86 9.11 3.29 1.65
CA LYS A 86 9.27 4.05 0.41
C LYS A 86 10.66 3.90 -0.21
N TRP A 87 11.69 3.67 0.61
CA TRP A 87 13.02 3.39 0.10
C TRP A 87 13.10 1.99 -0.52
N GLN A 88 12.51 0.96 0.12
CA GLN A 88 12.45 -0.38 -0.45
C GLN A 88 11.63 -0.39 -1.76
N THR A 89 10.51 0.34 -1.81
CA THR A 89 9.75 0.53 -3.06
C THR A 89 10.64 1.12 -4.17
N ALA A 90 11.42 2.16 -3.87
CA ALA A 90 12.31 2.79 -4.85
C ALA A 90 13.44 1.85 -5.32
N VAL A 91 14.04 1.10 -4.41
CA VAL A 91 15.08 0.10 -4.73
C VAL A 91 14.49 -1.00 -5.63
N THR A 92 13.37 -1.59 -5.22
CA THR A 92 12.68 -2.64 -5.99
C THR A 92 12.28 -2.15 -7.40
N ALA A 93 11.76 -0.93 -7.51
CA ALA A 93 11.42 -0.34 -8.80
C ALA A 93 12.65 -0.23 -9.73
N ARG A 94 13.78 0.24 -9.21
CA ARG A 94 15.04 0.35 -9.97
C ARG A 94 15.56 -1.02 -10.42
N GLU A 95 15.54 -2.01 -9.55
CA GLU A 95 15.95 -3.40 -9.86
C GLU A 95 15.09 -4.02 -10.97
N LEU A 96 13.81 -3.68 -11.02
CA LEU A 96 12.86 -4.15 -12.04
C LEU A 96 12.87 -3.30 -13.34
N GLY A 97 13.70 -2.24 -13.40
CA GLY A 97 13.71 -1.31 -14.51
C GLY A 97 12.38 -0.55 -14.67
N ILE A 98 11.72 -0.25 -13.55
CA ILE A 98 10.50 0.56 -13.47
C ILE A 98 10.89 2.01 -13.23
N GLU A 99 10.31 2.92 -14.02
CA GLU A 99 10.54 4.36 -13.85
C GLU A 99 9.88 4.86 -12.56
N ILE A 100 10.70 5.48 -11.72
CA ILE A 100 10.30 6.13 -10.46
C ILE A 100 11.07 7.45 -10.36
N MET A 101 10.56 8.43 -9.60
CA MET A 101 11.30 9.67 -9.35
C MET A 101 12.63 9.37 -8.64
N ASP A 102 13.68 10.09 -8.98
CA ASP A 102 14.98 10.00 -8.31
C ASP A 102 14.76 10.16 -6.79
N THR A 103 15.14 9.15 -6.06
CA THR A 103 14.88 9.00 -4.62
C THR A 103 16.12 8.47 -3.94
N ALA A 104 16.53 9.09 -2.83
CA ALA A 104 17.70 8.66 -2.06
C ALA A 104 17.46 8.87 -0.55
N PRO A 105 18.12 8.08 0.33
CA PRO A 105 18.07 8.33 1.77
C PRO A 105 18.64 9.70 2.12
N LEU A 106 18.00 10.43 3.02
CA LEU A 106 18.51 11.70 3.52
C LEU A 106 19.90 11.50 4.12
N GLY A 107 20.86 12.38 3.78
CA GLY A 107 22.25 12.30 4.22
C GLY A 107 23.12 11.31 3.43
N SER A 108 22.63 10.71 2.35
CA SER A 108 23.43 9.95 1.42
C SER A 108 24.10 10.86 0.38
N TYR A 109 25.25 10.42 -0.15
CA TYR A 109 25.95 11.14 -1.23
C TYR A 109 25.05 11.36 -2.48
N GLU A 110 24.15 10.41 -2.77
CA GLU A 110 23.20 10.53 -3.87
C GLU A 110 22.20 11.67 -3.61
N ALA A 111 21.64 11.76 -2.38
CA ALA A 111 20.71 12.83 -1.99
C ALA A 111 21.37 14.22 -2.04
N ASP A 112 22.64 14.33 -1.69
CA ASP A 112 23.40 15.59 -1.71
C ASP A 112 23.62 16.13 -3.14
N SER A 113 23.45 15.28 -4.17
CA SER A 113 23.54 15.67 -5.58
C SER A 113 22.22 16.22 -6.15
N PHE A 114 21.12 16.14 -5.40
CA PHE A 114 19.83 16.59 -5.88
C PHE A 114 19.67 18.12 -5.76
N GLU A 115 19.06 18.71 -6.78
CA GLU A 115 18.74 20.14 -6.78
C GLU A 115 17.39 20.40 -6.12
N TYR A 116 17.33 21.40 -5.24
CA TYR A 116 16.11 21.84 -4.57
C TYR A 116 15.22 22.69 -5.49
N PRO A 117 13.86 22.74 -5.31
CA PRO A 117 13.12 22.11 -4.21
C PRO A 117 12.99 20.58 -4.35
N LEU A 118 12.93 19.90 -3.20
CA LEU A 118 12.79 18.45 -3.11
C LEU A 118 11.58 18.07 -2.24
N VAL A 119 11.16 16.82 -2.34
CA VAL A 119 10.13 16.24 -1.46
C VAL A 119 10.83 15.37 -0.41
N LEU A 120 10.74 15.78 0.86
CA LEU A 120 11.17 14.99 2.00
C LEU A 120 10.01 14.10 2.47
N LYS A 121 10.24 12.78 2.56
CA LYS A 121 9.21 11.82 2.97
C LYS A 121 9.73 10.94 4.11
N ALA A 122 8.94 10.74 5.16
CA ALA A 122 9.21 9.66 6.09
C ALA A 122 9.08 8.31 5.35
N VAL A 123 10.04 7.42 5.56
CA VAL A 123 10.13 6.13 4.86
C VAL A 123 8.87 5.30 5.09
N ASP A 124 8.37 5.28 6.33
CA ASP A 124 7.19 4.55 6.80
C ASP A 124 5.94 5.44 6.95
N GLY A 125 5.98 6.67 6.43
CA GLY A 125 4.86 7.62 6.52
C GLY A 125 3.68 7.24 5.63
N HIS A 126 2.45 7.53 6.10
CA HIS A 126 1.22 7.21 5.39
C HIS A 126 0.26 8.41 5.32
N GLY A 127 -0.59 8.42 4.27
CA GLY A 127 -1.66 9.41 4.12
C GLY A 127 -1.18 10.84 3.83
N GLY A 128 0.08 11.04 3.47
CA GLY A 128 0.65 12.35 3.13
C GLY A 128 0.99 13.26 4.32
N ASN A 129 0.81 12.82 5.56
CA ASN A 129 1.06 13.65 6.75
C ASN A 129 2.55 13.95 6.98
N GLU A 130 3.42 13.06 6.51
CA GLU A 130 4.87 13.13 6.68
C GLU A 130 5.58 13.30 5.33
N VAL A 131 5.00 14.15 4.49
CA VAL A 131 5.50 14.51 3.16
C VAL A 131 5.61 16.03 3.09
N PHE A 132 6.82 16.54 2.94
CA PHE A 132 7.16 17.95 3.01
C PHE A 132 7.86 18.40 1.74
N LEU A 133 7.47 19.58 1.23
CA LEU A 133 8.27 20.26 0.21
C LEU A 133 9.35 21.06 0.94
N VAL A 134 10.61 20.84 0.60
CA VAL A 134 11.77 21.47 1.19
C VAL A 134 12.55 22.23 0.13
N ASN A 135 12.98 23.47 0.45
CA ASN A 135 13.60 24.38 -0.50
C ASN A 135 15.14 24.43 -0.36
N ASN A 136 15.67 23.85 0.69
CA ASN A 136 17.12 23.83 0.97
C ASN A 136 17.45 22.68 1.94
N PRO A 137 18.76 22.34 2.07
CA PRO A 137 19.21 21.26 2.96
C PRO A 137 18.92 21.52 4.45
N GLU A 138 18.84 22.80 4.87
CA GLU A 138 18.58 23.16 6.26
C GLU A 138 17.17 22.81 6.67
N GLU A 139 16.17 23.16 5.86
CA GLU A 139 14.78 22.77 6.10
C GLU A 139 14.63 21.24 6.23
N ALA A 140 15.30 20.46 5.35
CA ALA A 140 15.25 19.02 5.42
C ALA A 140 15.85 18.47 6.72
N ARG A 141 17.01 19.02 7.15
CA ARG A 141 17.65 18.64 8.43
C ARG A 141 16.83 19.03 9.64
N ASP A 142 16.22 20.20 9.65
CA ASP A 142 15.39 20.68 10.77
C ASP A 142 14.17 19.77 10.98
N ILE A 143 13.47 19.40 9.89
CA ILE A 143 12.35 18.47 9.96
C ILE A 143 12.81 17.09 10.47
N ALA A 144 13.92 16.57 9.95
CA ALA A 144 14.44 15.27 10.37
C ALA A 144 14.89 15.29 11.85
N SER A 145 15.52 16.39 12.30
CA SER A 145 15.96 16.55 13.69
C SER A 145 14.79 16.65 14.68
N ALA A 146 13.66 17.17 14.24
CA ALA A 146 12.43 17.21 15.03
C ALA A 146 11.69 15.85 15.11
N ASN A 147 12.10 14.86 14.27
CA ASN A 147 11.48 13.53 14.15
C ASN A 147 12.56 12.44 14.17
N THR A 148 13.31 12.35 15.26
CA THR A 148 14.51 11.49 15.38
C THR A 148 14.23 9.99 15.41
N ASP A 149 12.99 9.60 15.63
CA ASP A 149 12.50 8.23 15.57
C ASP A 149 12.22 7.75 14.14
N LYS A 150 12.30 8.67 13.14
CA LYS A 150 11.97 8.39 11.74
C LYS A 150 13.18 8.42 10.82
N ARG A 151 13.13 7.57 9.79
CA ARG A 151 14.03 7.62 8.65
C ARG A 151 13.37 8.41 7.52
N PHE A 152 14.15 9.21 6.81
CA PHE A 152 13.67 10.03 5.71
C PHE A 152 14.38 9.72 4.39
N ILE A 153 13.66 9.93 3.31
CA ILE A 153 14.17 9.98 1.93
C ILE A 153 13.95 11.37 1.36
N LEU A 154 14.85 11.78 0.47
CA LEU A 154 14.65 12.90 -0.46
C LEU A 154 14.27 12.35 -1.83
N GLN A 155 13.28 12.98 -2.45
CA GLN A 155 12.81 12.63 -3.79
C GLN A 155 12.70 13.90 -4.63
N ARG A 156 13.10 13.83 -5.91
CA ARG A 156 12.88 14.95 -6.82
C ARG A 156 11.38 15.24 -6.97
N LEU A 157 11.04 16.53 -7.03
CA LEU A 157 9.66 16.95 -7.30
C LEU A 157 9.31 16.61 -8.75
N CYS A 158 8.12 16.02 -8.98
CA CYS A 158 7.63 15.78 -10.33
C CYS A 158 7.23 17.10 -11.01
N ASN A 159 7.20 17.11 -12.35
CA ASN A 159 6.91 18.31 -13.13
C ASN A 159 5.44 18.75 -13.08
N GLU A 160 4.53 17.86 -12.69
CA GLU A 160 3.10 18.10 -12.59
C GLU A 160 2.59 17.72 -11.18
N PRO A 161 3.02 18.47 -10.13
CA PRO A 161 2.62 18.18 -8.76
C PRO A 161 1.13 18.38 -8.55
N GLY A 162 0.55 17.67 -7.56
CA GLY A 162 -0.88 17.73 -7.27
C GLY A 162 -1.75 16.86 -8.16
N VAL A 163 -1.17 16.04 -9.06
CA VAL A 163 -1.90 15.08 -9.89
C VAL A 163 -1.30 13.69 -9.68
N ASP A 164 -2.11 12.76 -9.23
CA ASP A 164 -1.73 11.35 -9.13
C ASP A 164 -2.86 10.42 -9.58
N MET A 165 -2.54 9.14 -9.75
CA MET A 165 -3.50 8.10 -10.03
C MET A 165 -3.24 6.90 -9.12
N ARG A 166 -4.28 6.45 -8.40
CA ARG A 166 -4.29 5.19 -7.67
C ARG A 166 -4.95 4.11 -8.50
N VAL A 167 -4.23 3.03 -8.74
CA VAL A 167 -4.78 1.82 -9.36
C VAL A 167 -4.97 0.76 -8.28
N TYR A 168 -6.22 0.31 -8.09
CA TYR A 168 -6.57 -0.80 -7.19
C TYR A 168 -6.37 -2.11 -7.91
N VAL A 169 -5.58 -3.00 -7.34
CA VAL A 169 -5.20 -4.27 -7.95
C VAL A 169 -5.46 -5.42 -7.00
N MET A 170 -6.11 -6.48 -7.48
CA MET A 170 -6.29 -7.75 -6.78
C MET A 170 -5.66 -8.88 -7.57
N GLY A 171 -4.51 -9.41 -7.09
CA GLY A 171 -3.68 -10.32 -7.85
C GLY A 171 -3.27 -9.68 -9.19
N GLU A 172 -3.59 -10.33 -10.30
CA GLU A 172 -3.32 -9.83 -11.65
C GLU A 172 -4.41 -8.87 -12.19
N LYS A 173 -5.52 -8.69 -11.44
CA LYS A 173 -6.69 -7.95 -11.95
C LYS A 173 -6.72 -6.52 -11.45
N ILE A 174 -6.80 -5.58 -12.38
CA ILE A 174 -7.13 -4.19 -12.06
C ILE A 174 -8.61 -4.11 -11.73
N VAL A 175 -8.93 -3.63 -10.52
CA VAL A 175 -10.30 -3.49 -10.02
C VAL A 175 -10.89 -2.16 -10.43
N ALA A 176 -10.12 -1.08 -10.27
CA ALA A 176 -10.47 0.28 -10.67
C ALA A 176 -9.21 1.17 -10.67
N ALA A 177 -9.28 2.31 -11.30
CA ALA A 177 -8.29 3.37 -11.15
C ALA A 177 -8.99 4.70 -10.86
N THR A 178 -8.38 5.51 -9.99
CA THR A 178 -8.88 6.81 -9.58
C THR A 178 -7.81 7.85 -9.74
N LYS A 179 -8.07 8.86 -10.54
CA LYS A 179 -7.22 10.03 -10.68
C LYS A 179 -7.59 11.04 -9.60
N ARG A 180 -6.58 11.56 -8.89
CA ARG A 180 -6.72 12.54 -7.83
C ARG A 180 -6.06 13.85 -8.26
N ILE A 181 -6.73 14.96 -7.99
CA ILE A 181 -6.25 16.31 -8.38
C ILE A 181 -6.40 17.23 -7.18
N SER A 182 -5.29 17.84 -6.77
CA SER A 182 -5.26 18.97 -5.84
C SER A 182 -4.93 20.25 -6.60
N LYS A 183 -5.65 21.33 -6.31
CA LYS A 183 -5.37 22.67 -6.89
C LYS A 183 -4.54 23.56 -5.96
N THR A 184 -4.37 23.16 -4.72
CA THR A 184 -3.81 24.00 -3.66
C THR A 184 -2.60 23.38 -2.96
N ASP A 185 -2.35 22.10 -3.16
CA ASP A 185 -1.25 21.38 -2.52
C ASP A 185 -0.52 20.54 -3.60
N PHE A 186 0.80 20.38 -3.45
CA PHE A 186 1.59 19.51 -4.31
C PHE A 186 1.23 18.03 -4.10
N ARG A 187 0.60 17.69 -2.96
CA ARG A 187 0.04 16.39 -2.65
C ARG A 187 -1.40 16.31 -3.14
N SER A 188 -1.77 15.22 -3.79
CA SER A 188 -3.10 14.99 -4.36
C SER A 188 -4.01 14.12 -3.49
N ASN A 189 -3.61 13.86 -2.24
CA ASN A 189 -4.34 12.97 -1.33
C ASN A 189 -5.81 13.42 -1.16
N PHE A 190 -6.75 12.49 -1.40
CA PHE A 190 -8.20 12.72 -1.25
C PHE A 190 -8.58 13.20 0.16
N SER A 191 -7.90 12.68 1.19
CA SER A 191 -8.09 13.09 2.59
C SER A 191 -7.72 14.56 2.86
N LEU A 192 -6.96 15.21 1.99
CA LEU A 192 -6.57 16.62 2.07
C LEU A 192 -7.49 17.55 1.23
N GLY A 193 -8.64 17.04 0.73
CA GLY A 193 -9.60 17.84 -0.04
C GLY A 193 -9.37 17.80 -1.55
N GLY A 194 -8.55 16.89 -2.06
CA GLY A 194 -8.38 16.67 -3.50
C GLY A 194 -9.68 16.15 -4.15
N ILE A 195 -9.87 16.48 -5.43
CA ILE A 195 -10.94 15.92 -6.27
C ILE A 195 -10.48 14.54 -6.75
N ALA A 196 -11.38 13.57 -6.73
CA ALA A 196 -11.13 12.24 -7.27
C ALA A 196 -12.17 11.88 -8.32
N GLU A 197 -11.73 11.27 -9.42
CA GLU A 197 -12.59 10.78 -10.51
C GLU A 197 -12.11 9.40 -10.95
N ILE A 198 -13.03 8.59 -11.49
CA ILE A 198 -12.68 7.32 -12.11
C ILE A 198 -11.98 7.61 -13.43
N ASP A 199 -10.85 6.93 -13.65
CA ASP A 199 -10.08 7.02 -14.89
C ASP A 199 -9.56 5.63 -15.27
N ALA A 200 -9.00 5.47 -16.45
CA ALA A 200 -8.40 4.23 -16.92
C ALA A 200 -6.88 4.28 -16.77
N PRO A 201 -6.23 3.21 -16.29
CA PRO A 201 -4.78 3.12 -16.30
C PRO A 201 -4.26 3.01 -17.75
N THR A 202 -3.10 3.59 -18.01
CA THR A 202 -2.42 3.47 -19.31
C THR A 202 -1.74 2.10 -19.44
N ASP A 203 -1.37 1.72 -20.68
CA ASP A 203 -0.63 0.47 -20.94
C ASP A 203 0.71 0.43 -20.18
N ASP A 204 1.41 1.56 -20.02
CA ASP A 204 2.66 1.65 -19.26
C ASP A 204 2.43 1.39 -17.76
N MET A 205 1.31 1.88 -17.20
CA MET A 205 0.93 1.59 -15.81
C MET A 205 0.60 0.11 -15.63
N ILE A 206 -0.14 -0.48 -16.58
CA ILE A 206 -0.47 -1.91 -16.56
C ILE A 206 0.81 -2.75 -16.64
N SER A 207 1.73 -2.40 -17.53
CA SER A 207 3.04 -3.06 -17.64
C SER A 207 3.84 -2.96 -16.33
N THR A 208 3.85 -1.80 -15.70
CA THR A 208 4.50 -1.57 -14.39
C THR A 208 3.88 -2.45 -13.30
N ILE A 209 2.54 -2.48 -13.21
CA ILE A 209 1.81 -3.30 -12.23
C ILE A 209 2.13 -4.80 -12.43
N ASN A 210 2.17 -5.28 -13.66
CA ASN A 210 2.49 -6.67 -13.96
C ASN A 210 3.91 -7.05 -13.53
N LYS A 211 4.91 -6.17 -13.75
CA LYS A 211 6.28 -6.37 -13.26
C LYS A 211 6.33 -6.44 -11.74
N LEU A 212 5.65 -5.52 -11.07
CA LEU A 212 5.56 -5.50 -9.60
C LEU A 212 4.87 -6.76 -9.06
N HIS A 213 3.75 -7.19 -9.67
CA HIS A 213 3.05 -8.41 -9.27
C HIS A 213 3.93 -9.65 -9.44
N THR A 214 4.63 -9.77 -10.56
CA THR A 214 5.57 -10.89 -10.80
C THR A 214 6.66 -10.96 -9.73
N ALA A 215 7.15 -9.82 -9.24
CA ALA A 215 8.23 -9.77 -8.26
C ALA A 215 7.76 -9.93 -6.81
N LEU A 216 6.55 -9.46 -6.47
CA LEU A 216 6.06 -9.36 -5.10
C LEU A 216 4.94 -10.35 -4.76
N ASP A 217 4.26 -10.92 -5.76
CA ASP A 217 3.06 -11.77 -5.60
C ASP A 217 2.04 -11.14 -4.63
N PHE A 218 1.74 -9.85 -4.82
CA PHE A 218 0.77 -9.16 -3.98
C PHE A 218 -0.67 -9.61 -4.25
N ASP A 219 -1.53 -9.48 -3.24
CA ASP A 219 -2.94 -9.88 -3.32
C ASP A 219 -3.85 -8.68 -3.52
N PHE A 220 -3.95 -7.75 -2.57
CA PHE A 220 -4.74 -6.54 -2.72
C PHE A 220 -3.95 -5.32 -2.31
N VAL A 221 -3.61 -4.49 -3.29
CA VAL A 221 -2.79 -3.27 -3.12
C VAL A 221 -3.38 -2.09 -3.88
N GLY A 222 -2.96 -0.89 -3.47
CA GLY A 222 -3.03 0.31 -4.28
C GLY A 222 -1.67 0.61 -4.88
N VAL A 223 -1.59 0.82 -6.19
CA VAL A 223 -0.36 1.28 -6.84
C VAL A 223 -0.57 2.73 -7.24
N ASP A 224 0.22 3.62 -6.67
CA ASP A 224 0.11 5.07 -6.89
C ASP A 224 1.14 5.54 -7.92
N PHE A 225 0.66 6.31 -8.90
CA PHE A 225 1.47 6.92 -9.95
C PHE A 225 1.34 8.43 -9.89
N ILE A 226 2.42 9.16 -10.19
CA ILE A 226 2.42 10.62 -10.31
C ILE A 226 2.76 11.05 -11.73
N ARG A 227 2.34 12.27 -12.11
CA ARG A 227 2.62 12.82 -13.43
C ARG A 227 4.00 13.45 -13.49
N ASN A 228 4.80 13.06 -14.46
CA ASN A 228 6.12 13.63 -14.69
C ASN A 228 6.43 13.71 -16.20
N GLY A 229 6.52 14.92 -16.73
CA GLY A 229 6.79 15.15 -18.16
C GLY A 229 5.76 14.51 -19.09
N GLY A 230 4.48 14.61 -18.76
CA GLY A 230 3.38 14.04 -19.55
C GLY A 230 3.21 12.51 -19.39
N ARG A 231 4.05 11.82 -18.61
CA ARG A 231 3.99 10.38 -18.37
C ARG A 231 3.57 10.08 -16.92
N TRP A 232 3.13 8.86 -16.68
CA TRP A 232 2.88 8.34 -15.35
C TRP A 232 4.09 7.54 -14.88
N VAL A 233 4.63 7.90 -13.72
CA VAL A 233 5.76 7.20 -13.09
C VAL A 233 5.31 6.65 -11.73
N LEU A 234 5.87 5.51 -11.33
CA LEU A 234 5.57 4.89 -10.05
C LEU A 234 5.93 5.87 -8.91
N ASN A 235 5.05 5.97 -7.91
CA ASN A 235 5.29 6.74 -6.70
C ASN A 235 5.42 5.83 -5.47
N GLU A 236 4.38 5.03 -5.20
CA GLU A 236 4.37 4.11 -4.05
C GLU A 236 3.40 2.94 -4.26
N ILE A 237 3.53 1.93 -3.39
CA ILE A 237 2.59 0.81 -3.29
C ILE A 237 1.97 0.89 -1.89
N GLU A 238 0.65 0.78 -1.79
CA GLU A 238 -0.07 0.67 -0.52
C GLU A 238 -0.52 -0.78 -0.29
N ASP A 239 0.09 -1.47 0.64
CA ASP A 239 -0.29 -2.82 1.08
C ASP A 239 -1.68 -2.82 1.75
N VAL A 240 -1.85 -1.98 2.77
CA VAL A 240 -3.15 -1.83 3.44
C VAL A 240 -3.97 -0.74 2.76
N VAL A 241 -4.31 -0.96 1.48
CA VAL A 241 -4.96 0.06 0.66
C VAL A 241 -6.32 0.50 1.22
N GLY A 242 -6.52 1.82 1.30
CA GLY A 242 -7.79 2.41 1.71
C GLY A 242 -8.83 2.34 0.60
N THR A 243 -10.01 1.80 0.89
CA THR A 243 -11.08 1.54 -0.10
C THR A 243 -12.19 2.59 -0.11
N ARG A 244 -12.17 3.59 0.78
CA ARG A 244 -13.24 4.60 0.89
C ARG A 244 -13.53 5.33 -0.42
N MET A 245 -12.48 5.71 -1.14
CA MET A 245 -12.61 6.39 -2.42
C MET A 245 -13.26 5.47 -3.48
N LEU A 246 -12.89 4.20 -3.51
CA LEU A 246 -13.49 3.20 -4.40
C LEU A 246 -15.00 3.07 -4.17
N TYR A 247 -15.43 2.97 -2.91
CA TYR A 247 -16.85 2.91 -2.56
C TYR A 247 -17.61 4.22 -2.80
N SER A 248 -16.94 5.38 -2.75
CA SER A 248 -17.59 6.67 -3.01
C SER A 248 -17.78 6.98 -4.49
N LEU A 249 -16.99 6.37 -5.36
CA LEU A 249 -16.96 6.68 -6.79
C LEU A 249 -17.51 5.54 -7.67
N THR A 250 -17.73 4.36 -7.12
CA THR A 250 -18.16 3.17 -7.86
C THR A 250 -19.14 2.32 -7.06
N ASP A 251 -19.85 1.44 -7.74
CA ASP A 251 -20.69 0.40 -7.13
C ASP A 251 -19.90 -0.89 -6.82
N ILE A 252 -18.58 -0.85 -6.88
CA ILE A 252 -17.72 -2.00 -6.65
C ILE A 252 -17.66 -2.31 -5.15
N ASP A 253 -18.15 -3.49 -4.75
CA ASP A 253 -17.94 -4.02 -3.41
C ASP A 253 -16.54 -4.65 -3.31
N ALA A 254 -15.57 -3.85 -2.87
CA ALA A 254 -14.19 -4.29 -2.75
C ALA A 254 -14.01 -5.40 -1.69
N ALA A 255 -14.82 -5.39 -0.61
CA ALA A 255 -14.76 -6.44 0.41
C ALA A 255 -15.22 -7.78 -0.17
N ASP A 256 -16.32 -7.77 -0.92
CA ASP A 256 -16.86 -8.97 -1.55
C ASP A 256 -15.89 -9.56 -2.59
N LYS A 257 -15.35 -8.72 -3.46
CA LYS A 257 -14.35 -9.14 -4.45
C LYS A 257 -13.07 -9.67 -3.79
N TYR A 258 -12.66 -9.08 -2.68
CA TYR A 258 -11.44 -9.51 -1.99
C TYR A 258 -11.62 -10.88 -1.34
N ILE A 259 -12.75 -11.14 -0.69
CA ILE A 259 -13.06 -12.47 -0.14
C ILE A 259 -13.19 -13.51 -1.26
N GLU A 260 -13.86 -13.17 -2.37
CA GLU A 260 -13.94 -14.06 -3.54
C GLU A 260 -12.54 -14.45 -4.06
N TYR A 261 -11.65 -13.46 -4.23
CA TYR A 261 -10.27 -13.65 -4.65
C TYR A 261 -9.50 -14.58 -3.68
N ILE A 262 -9.57 -14.29 -2.37
CA ILE A 262 -8.88 -15.07 -1.33
C ILE A 262 -9.31 -16.53 -1.38
N LEU A 263 -10.62 -16.79 -1.39
CA LEU A 263 -11.14 -18.15 -1.42
C LEU A 263 -10.82 -18.90 -2.72
N GLY A 264 -10.73 -18.17 -3.84
CA GLY A 264 -10.25 -18.70 -5.11
C GLY A 264 -8.79 -19.16 -5.03
N LYS A 265 -7.89 -18.26 -4.62
CA LYS A 265 -6.44 -18.52 -4.48
C LYS A 265 -6.16 -19.69 -3.51
N LEU A 266 -6.90 -19.79 -2.41
CA LEU A 266 -6.76 -20.90 -1.46
C LEU A 266 -7.20 -22.25 -2.04
N LYS A 267 -8.27 -22.29 -2.84
CA LYS A 267 -8.71 -23.52 -3.52
C LYS A 267 -7.68 -24.00 -4.55
N GLU A 268 -7.09 -23.10 -5.31
CA GLU A 268 -6.04 -23.41 -6.28
C GLU A 268 -4.82 -24.03 -5.60
N LYS A 269 -4.38 -23.46 -4.44
CA LYS A 269 -3.27 -24.03 -3.65
C LYS A 269 -3.56 -25.45 -3.18
N LEU A 270 -4.78 -25.73 -2.71
CA LEU A 270 -5.16 -27.08 -2.26
C LEU A 270 -5.19 -28.09 -3.42
N CYS A 271 -5.54 -27.66 -4.64
CA CYS A 271 -5.54 -28.53 -5.81
C CYS A 271 -4.13 -28.84 -6.34
N THR A 272 -3.15 -27.98 -6.08
CA THR A 272 -1.76 -28.18 -6.54
C THR A 272 -0.90 -28.98 -5.56
N THR A 273 -1.37 -29.18 -4.33
CA THR A 273 -0.64 -29.90 -3.26
C THR A 273 -1.07 -31.38 -3.13
N ASN A 274 -2.10 -31.80 -3.88
CA ASN A 274 -2.57 -33.20 -4.02
C ASN A 274 -2.13 -33.78 -5.36
#